data_422d59a96a48fa74aad3e5975ef24f3e
#
_entry.id   422d59a96a48fa74aad3e5975ef24f3e
#
_cell.length_a   1.000
_cell.length_b   1.000
_cell.length_c   1.000
_cell.angle_alpha   90.00
_cell.angle_beta   90.00
_cell.angle_gamma   90.00
#
_symmetry.space_group_name_H-M   'P 1'
#
loop_
_entity.id
_entity.type
_entity.pdbx_description
1 polymer ?
#
loop_
_entity_poly.entity_id
_entity_poly.type
_entity_poly.pdbx_seq_one_letter_code
_entity_poly.pdbx_strand_id
1 'polypeptide(L)'
;MKVLWLASWYPNQISPYEGDFVQRHARAVTAYSKVTVVYLSQAGETLNIYNTQFLEEEKDSVVEKIVFFKFIKTGLKWFDKVKYNIIYYKTYKKLITEYIKTHGRPDIVHVHVPMKAGMIALWMKRRWRIPYIVSEHSSLYNRFSPGNFHQRGFMYRHNVKRVFNKADAVTNVSAVVGDKLKMLFGLVEVKVIHNTVNTFLFNYRKHTLHKFRFIHVSTLTHQKNVEGILNAVKGLSKLRQDFELVIVGPIGPELVKMIATLNVTSLVICTGEISYPEVASQMQNASAFVLFSRHENFPCVIIEALCCGLPCITTNVGGVREAVNNGNGVIVESESEGQLIEAMTEMMNEYHRFDRLKIAEDAQEKFSYSTIGKQFYELYREIVKHNN
;
A
#
# COMPACT_ATOMS: atom_id res chain seq x y z
N MET A 1 -4.83 7.29 23.71
CA MET A 1 -4.85 5.81 23.79
C MET A 1 -3.48 5.24 23.51
N LYS A 2 -3.20 4.03 24.06
CA LYS A 2 -2.02 3.22 23.71
C LYS A 2 -2.45 2.18 22.68
N VAL A 3 -1.96 2.29 21.46
CA VAL A 3 -2.30 1.37 20.37
C VAL A 3 -1.08 0.55 20.01
N LEU A 4 -1.23 -0.78 20.03
CA LEU A 4 -0.16 -1.71 19.65
C LEU A 4 -0.44 -2.24 18.25
N TRP A 5 0.43 -1.96 17.31
CA TRP A 5 0.33 -2.42 15.93
C TRP A 5 1.14 -3.69 15.73
N LEU A 6 0.52 -4.70 15.16
CA LEU A 6 1.16 -5.95 14.79
C LEU A 6 1.16 -6.05 13.27
N ALA A 7 2.32 -5.78 12.68
CA ALA A 7 2.47 -5.77 11.23
C ALA A 7 2.95 -7.12 10.70
N SER A 8 2.40 -7.54 9.56
CA SER A 8 2.95 -8.66 8.77
C SER A 8 3.84 -8.18 7.62
N TRP A 9 3.75 -6.89 7.28
CA TRP A 9 4.59 -6.15 6.35
C TRP A 9 4.91 -4.80 6.96
N TYR A 10 6.19 -4.43 6.95
CA TYR A 10 6.65 -3.14 7.48
C TYR A 10 8.03 -2.80 6.90
N PRO A 11 8.31 -1.53 6.58
CA PRO A 11 9.62 -1.12 6.10
C PRO A 11 10.73 -1.54 7.07
N ASN A 12 11.81 -2.06 6.54
CA ASN A 12 12.93 -2.53 7.33
C ASN A 12 14.23 -2.47 6.52
N GLN A 13 15.38 -2.77 7.16
CA GLN A 13 16.69 -2.69 6.51
C GLN A 13 16.87 -3.67 5.32
N ILE A 14 16.10 -4.76 5.28
CA ILE A 14 16.17 -5.75 4.18
C ILE A 14 15.24 -5.33 3.04
N SER A 15 14.08 -4.77 3.38
CA SER A 15 13.02 -4.40 2.43
C SER A 15 12.48 -3.01 2.78
N PRO A 16 13.14 -1.92 2.34
CA PRO A 16 12.81 -0.56 2.76
C PRO A 16 11.41 -0.08 2.33
N TYR A 17 10.85 -0.69 1.31
CA TYR A 17 9.53 -0.32 0.75
C TYR A 17 8.41 -1.30 1.12
N GLU A 18 8.72 -2.41 1.83
CA GLU A 18 7.72 -3.41 2.18
C GLU A 18 6.75 -2.85 3.23
N GLY A 19 5.47 -2.70 2.84
CA GLY A 19 4.44 -2.22 3.78
C GLY A 19 4.59 -0.75 4.19
N ASP A 20 5.19 0.10 3.35
CA ASP A 20 5.34 1.54 3.58
C ASP A 20 4.00 2.24 3.86
N PHE A 21 2.90 1.77 3.24
CA PHE A 21 1.55 2.24 3.53
C PHE A 21 1.12 1.96 4.98
N VAL A 22 1.60 0.86 5.61
CA VAL A 22 1.35 0.57 7.03
C VAL A 22 2.06 1.62 7.89
N GLN A 23 3.32 1.91 7.59
CA GLN A 23 4.08 2.94 8.30
C GLN A 23 3.42 4.33 8.18
N ARG A 24 2.92 4.68 6.99
CA ARG A 24 2.18 5.93 6.77
C ARG A 24 0.90 6.00 7.59
N HIS A 25 0.14 4.92 7.66
CA HIS A 25 -1.02 4.83 8.55
C HIS A 25 -0.63 4.98 10.03
N ALA A 26 0.48 4.35 10.46
CA ALA A 26 0.97 4.49 11.83
C ALA A 26 1.27 5.97 12.16
N ARG A 27 1.98 6.67 11.28
CA ARG A 27 2.26 8.11 11.40
C ARG A 27 0.98 8.95 11.44
N ALA A 28 -0.01 8.62 10.61
CA ALA A 28 -1.29 9.33 10.61
C ALA A 28 -2.03 9.22 11.97
N VAL A 29 -1.91 8.08 12.64
CA VAL A 29 -2.59 7.85 13.94
C VAL A 29 -1.87 8.53 15.11
N THR A 30 -0.56 8.86 15.00
CA THR A 30 0.21 9.44 16.12
C THR A 30 -0.31 10.79 16.59
N ALA A 31 -0.98 11.55 15.72
CA ALA A 31 -1.64 12.79 16.10
C ALA A 31 -2.75 12.59 17.16
N TYR A 32 -3.26 11.38 17.30
CA TYR A 32 -4.41 11.05 18.14
C TYR A 32 -4.13 10.01 19.22
N SER A 33 -3.08 9.19 19.06
CA SER A 33 -2.79 8.06 19.93
C SER A 33 -1.29 7.77 19.98
N LYS A 34 -0.82 7.18 21.09
CA LYS A 34 0.54 6.64 21.17
C LYS A 34 0.59 5.31 20.42
N VAL A 35 1.39 5.23 19.36
CA VAL A 35 1.50 4.05 18.50
C VAL A 35 2.84 3.37 18.73
N THR A 36 2.79 2.07 19.03
CA THR A 36 3.97 1.19 19.00
C THR A 36 3.75 0.13 17.95
N VAL A 37 4.64 0.01 16.99
CA VAL A 37 4.62 -1.03 15.94
C VAL A 37 5.57 -2.15 16.34
N VAL A 38 5.10 -3.38 16.28
CA VAL A 38 5.94 -4.59 16.42
C VAL A 38 5.91 -5.36 15.10
N TYR A 39 7.07 -5.51 14.52
CA TYR A 39 7.29 -6.27 13.29
C TYR A 39 8.37 -7.31 13.49
N LEU A 40 8.08 -8.55 13.12
CA LEU A 40 9.00 -9.67 13.21
C LEU A 40 9.31 -10.21 11.82
N SER A 41 10.56 -10.10 11.39
CA SER A 41 11.05 -10.56 10.10
C SER A 41 12.12 -11.64 10.25
N GLN A 42 12.19 -12.52 9.26
CA GLN A 42 13.34 -13.42 9.13
C GLN A 42 14.53 -12.63 8.63
N ALA A 43 15.68 -12.77 9.28
CA ALA A 43 16.94 -12.27 8.74
C ALA A 43 17.25 -12.97 7.42
N GLY A 44 17.43 -12.18 6.35
CA GLY A 44 17.93 -12.68 5.07
C GLY A 44 19.42 -13.02 5.15
N GLU A 45 19.99 -13.51 4.06
CA GLU A 45 21.42 -13.78 3.93
C GLU A 45 22.27 -12.50 4.05
N THR A 46 21.68 -11.34 3.75
CA THR A 46 22.32 -10.03 3.81
C THR A 46 22.56 -9.53 5.23
N LEU A 47 21.76 -9.95 6.20
CA LEU A 47 21.96 -9.64 7.62
C LEU A 47 22.65 -10.81 8.31
N ASN A 48 23.95 -10.69 8.49
CA ASN A 48 24.75 -11.69 9.22
C ASN A 48 24.52 -11.58 10.72
N ILE A 49 23.38 -12.08 11.19
CA ILE A 49 23.04 -12.12 12.62
C ILE A 49 23.28 -13.51 13.19
N TYR A 50 23.97 -13.59 14.31
CA TYR A 50 24.16 -14.85 15.05
C TYR A 50 22.97 -15.17 15.94
N ASN A 51 22.30 -14.13 16.47
CA ASN A 51 21.15 -14.22 17.37
C ASN A 51 20.01 -13.32 16.88
N THR A 52 18.86 -13.36 17.59
CA THR A 52 17.76 -12.42 17.36
C THR A 52 18.24 -10.99 17.59
N GLN A 53 18.10 -10.15 16.58
CA GLN A 53 18.46 -8.74 16.63
C GLN A 53 17.21 -7.90 16.87
N PHE A 54 17.29 -6.97 17.82
CA PHE A 54 16.22 -6.04 18.17
C PHE A 54 16.65 -4.64 17.73
N LEU A 55 15.80 -4.01 16.94
CA LEU A 55 15.92 -2.59 16.61
C LEU A 55 14.70 -1.89 17.20
N GLU A 56 14.94 -0.89 18.01
CA GLU A 56 13.92 -0.02 18.57
C GLU A 56 14.28 1.41 18.22
N GLU A 57 13.43 2.09 17.51
CA GLU A 57 13.59 3.47 17.08
C GLU A 57 12.28 4.22 17.26
N GLU A 58 12.34 5.47 17.68
CA GLU A 58 11.23 6.39 17.60
C GLU A 58 11.39 7.28 16.36
N LYS A 59 10.50 7.15 15.41
CA LYS A 59 10.52 7.90 14.17
C LYS A 59 9.14 8.47 13.86
N ASP A 60 9.09 9.77 13.63
CA ASP A 60 7.83 10.49 13.36
C ASP A 60 6.74 10.19 14.42
N SER A 61 7.14 10.17 15.71
CA SER A 61 6.30 9.84 16.87
C SER A 61 5.72 8.42 16.88
N VAL A 62 6.23 7.52 16.06
CA VAL A 62 5.95 6.07 16.09
C VAL A 62 7.12 5.37 16.77
N VAL A 63 6.83 4.55 17.79
CA VAL A 63 7.84 3.65 18.36
C VAL A 63 7.85 2.36 17.51
N GLU A 64 8.91 2.16 16.73
CA GLU A 64 9.09 1.02 15.84
C GLU A 64 9.98 -0.03 16.51
N LYS A 65 9.44 -1.23 16.74
CA LYS A 65 10.16 -2.40 17.26
C LYS A 65 10.28 -3.44 16.17
N ILE A 66 11.39 -3.41 15.43
CA ILE A 66 11.68 -4.33 14.34
C ILE A 66 12.61 -5.41 14.86
N VAL A 67 12.20 -6.65 14.73
CA VAL A 67 12.95 -7.80 15.24
C VAL A 67 13.29 -8.76 14.14
N PHE A 68 14.57 -9.03 13.96
CA PHE A 68 15.08 -10.02 13.03
C PHE A 68 15.46 -11.30 13.77
N PHE A 69 14.96 -12.45 13.29
CA PHE A 69 15.35 -13.74 13.83
C PHE A 69 16.01 -14.62 12.76
N LYS A 70 17.01 -15.37 13.18
CA LYS A 70 17.70 -16.32 12.31
C LYS A 70 16.89 -17.57 12.15
N PHE A 71 16.74 -18.03 10.91
CA PHE A 71 16.12 -19.30 10.58
C PHE A 71 17.00 -20.07 9.62
N ILE A 72 17.50 -21.23 10.05
CA ILE A 72 18.32 -22.12 9.26
C ILE A 72 17.42 -23.22 8.70
N LYS A 73 17.32 -23.29 7.37
CA LYS A 73 16.60 -24.34 6.64
C LYS A 73 17.33 -25.67 6.79
N THR A 74 16.57 -26.75 6.97
CA THR A 74 17.09 -28.13 7.00
C THR A 74 17.04 -28.78 5.61
N GLY A 75 16.33 -28.15 4.66
CA GLY A 75 16.07 -28.69 3.31
C GLY A 75 14.75 -29.49 3.20
N LEU A 76 14.15 -29.89 4.32
CA LEU A 76 12.87 -30.58 4.35
C LEU A 76 11.72 -29.56 4.47
N LYS A 77 11.11 -29.18 3.34
CA LYS A 77 10.13 -28.09 3.22
C LYS A 77 9.03 -28.12 4.27
N TRP A 78 8.46 -29.29 4.58
CA TRP A 78 7.40 -29.41 5.59
C TRP A 78 7.92 -29.15 7.00
N PHE A 79 9.05 -29.75 7.36
CA PHE A 79 9.69 -29.58 8.67
C PHE A 79 10.15 -28.13 8.87
N ASP A 80 10.75 -27.54 7.86
CA ASP A 80 11.17 -26.13 7.88
C ASP A 80 9.98 -25.19 8.13
N LYS A 81 8.84 -25.46 7.49
CA LYS A 81 7.61 -24.68 7.70
C LYS A 81 7.11 -24.76 9.14
N VAL A 82 7.10 -25.95 9.73
CA VAL A 82 6.68 -26.17 11.13
C VAL A 82 7.65 -25.48 12.08
N LYS A 83 8.94 -25.74 11.93
CA LYS A 83 10.02 -25.14 12.74
C LYS A 83 9.99 -23.62 12.68
N TYR A 84 9.86 -23.05 11.48
CA TYR A 84 9.72 -21.62 11.28
C TYR A 84 8.53 -21.04 12.07
N ASN A 85 7.36 -21.63 11.96
CA ASN A 85 6.18 -21.16 12.67
C ASN A 85 6.35 -21.24 14.19
N ILE A 86 6.93 -22.31 14.72
CA ILE A 86 7.20 -22.45 16.16
C ILE A 86 8.13 -21.31 16.63
N ILE A 87 9.23 -21.08 15.95
CA ILE A 87 10.19 -20.02 16.29
C ILE A 87 9.49 -18.65 16.21
N TYR A 88 8.78 -18.37 15.11
CA TYR A 88 8.07 -17.12 14.90
C TYR A 88 7.09 -16.83 16.05
N TYR A 89 6.18 -17.76 16.35
CA TYR A 89 5.17 -17.53 17.38
C TYR A 89 5.77 -17.48 18.80
N LYS A 90 6.81 -18.29 19.10
CA LYS A 90 7.51 -18.24 20.39
C LYS A 90 8.19 -16.89 20.60
N THR A 91 8.93 -16.42 19.59
CA THR A 91 9.63 -15.13 19.64
C THR A 91 8.61 -13.99 19.74
N TYR A 92 7.57 -13.96 18.93
CA TYR A 92 6.57 -12.91 18.99
C TYR A 92 5.84 -12.84 20.32
N LYS A 93 5.43 -13.99 20.87
CA LYS A 93 4.80 -14.03 22.19
C LYS A 93 5.72 -13.56 23.31
N LYS A 94 7.01 -13.88 23.25
CA LYS A 94 8.01 -13.36 24.18
C LYS A 94 8.06 -11.84 24.11
N LEU A 95 8.18 -11.26 22.91
CA LEU A 95 8.21 -9.81 22.68
C LEU A 95 6.97 -9.10 23.26
N ILE A 96 5.79 -9.62 22.97
CA ILE A 96 4.53 -9.04 23.45
C ILE A 96 4.43 -9.15 24.98
N THR A 97 4.87 -10.25 25.57
CA THR A 97 4.86 -10.42 27.04
C THR A 97 5.80 -9.45 27.71
N GLU A 98 7.00 -9.24 27.14
CA GLU A 98 7.97 -8.25 27.61
C GLU A 98 7.43 -6.82 27.45
N TYR A 99 6.85 -6.50 26.28
CA TYR A 99 6.20 -5.21 26.05
C TYR A 99 5.14 -4.90 27.12
N ILE A 100 4.24 -5.87 27.41
CA ILE A 100 3.19 -5.67 28.42
C ILE A 100 3.76 -5.50 29.84
N LYS A 101 4.85 -6.20 30.18
CA LYS A 101 5.50 -6.05 31.47
C LYS A 101 6.12 -4.65 31.66
N THR A 102 6.72 -4.10 30.61
CA THR A 102 7.45 -2.82 30.68
C THR A 102 6.56 -1.60 30.45
N HIS A 103 5.56 -1.70 29.56
CA HIS A 103 4.74 -0.56 29.13
C HIS A 103 3.28 -0.63 29.59
N GLY A 104 2.88 -1.77 30.21
CA GLY A 104 1.49 -2.06 30.54
C GLY A 104 0.69 -2.56 29.33
N ARG A 105 -0.59 -2.87 29.57
CA ARG A 105 -1.49 -3.34 28.50
C ARG A 105 -1.80 -2.19 27.53
N PRO A 106 -1.79 -2.45 26.20
CA PRO A 106 -2.36 -1.51 25.25
C PRO A 106 -3.88 -1.49 25.37
N ASP A 107 -4.50 -0.38 25.03
CA ASP A 107 -5.97 -0.25 25.02
C ASP A 107 -6.59 -1.05 23.89
N ILE A 108 -5.88 -1.15 22.75
CA ILE A 108 -6.32 -1.89 21.58
C ILE A 108 -5.10 -2.40 20.77
N VAL A 109 -5.30 -3.52 20.10
CA VAL A 109 -4.33 -4.05 19.11
C VAL A 109 -4.84 -3.81 17.69
N HIS A 110 -3.98 -3.29 16.81
CA HIS A 110 -4.28 -3.15 15.40
C HIS A 110 -3.40 -4.10 14.57
N VAL A 111 -4.00 -5.01 13.86
CA VAL A 111 -3.33 -6.00 13.02
C VAL A 111 -3.34 -5.54 11.57
N HIS A 112 -2.17 -5.48 10.94
CA HIS A 112 -2.06 -5.28 9.50
C HIS A 112 -1.75 -6.62 8.82
N VAL A 113 -2.71 -7.09 8.02
CA VAL A 113 -2.76 -8.40 7.37
C VAL A 113 -2.97 -9.56 8.36
N PRO A 114 -4.04 -10.37 8.20
CA PRO A 114 -4.54 -11.30 9.24
C PRO A 114 -3.59 -12.44 9.58
N MET A 115 -2.75 -12.91 8.64
CA MET A 115 -1.89 -14.06 8.91
C MET A 115 -0.64 -13.69 9.69
N LYS A 116 -0.19 -14.63 10.50
CA LYS A 116 0.87 -14.54 11.49
C LYS A 116 0.57 -13.52 12.60
N ALA A 117 0.60 -12.21 12.30
CA ALA A 117 0.32 -11.15 13.28
C ALA A 117 -1.08 -11.28 13.91
N GLY A 118 -2.11 -11.58 13.13
CA GLY A 118 -3.47 -11.76 13.62
C GLY A 118 -3.62 -12.95 14.59
N MET A 119 -2.84 -14.01 14.43
CA MET A 119 -2.82 -15.12 15.40
C MET A 119 -2.26 -14.68 16.76
N ILE A 120 -1.34 -13.74 16.78
CA ILE A 120 -0.82 -13.12 18.02
C ILE A 120 -1.91 -12.26 18.66
N ALA A 121 -2.59 -11.41 17.88
CA ALA A 121 -3.70 -10.60 18.39
C ALA A 121 -4.82 -11.48 18.99
N LEU A 122 -5.20 -12.56 18.29
CA LEU A 122 -6.17 -13.53 18.80
C LEU A 122 -5.72 -14.18 20.11
N TRP A 123 -4.42 -14.48 20.28
CA TRP A 123 -3.86 -14.95 21.54
C TRP A 123 -3.90 -13.86 22.61
N MET A 124 -3.59 -12.60 22.30
CA MET A 124 -3.67 -11.48 23.24
C MET A 124 -5.10 -11.25 23.73
N LYS A 125 -6.07 -11.28 22.82
CA LYS A 125 -7.50 -11.16 23.18
C LYS A 125 -7.94 -12.26 24.17
N ARG A 126 -7.50 -13.52 23.95
CA ARG A 126 -7.80 -14.62 24.86
C ARG A 126 -7.10 -14.52 26.21
N ARG A 127 -5.84 -14.05 26.22
CA ARG A 127 -5.00 -14.04 27.42
C ARG A 127 -5.24 -12.85 28.32
N TRP A 128 -5.50 -11.68 27.71
CA TRP A 128 -5.60 -10.39 28.45
C TRP A 128 -6.88 -9.63 28.16
N ARG A 129 -7.78 -10.16 27.34
CA ARG A 129 -9.04 -9.53 26.92
C ARG A 129 -8.84 -8.19 26.20
N ILE A 130 -7.70 -8.01 25.56
CA ILE A 130 -7.41 -6.79 24.78
C ILE A 130 -8.15 -6.90 23.44
N PRO A 131 -9.01 -5.93 23.07
CA PRO A 131 -9.68 -5.93 21.78
C PRO A 131 -8.70 -5.74 20.62
N TYR A 132 -9.06 -6.24 19.44
CA TYR A 132 -8.23 -6.02 18.25
C TYR A 132 -9.05 -5.80 16.99
N ILE A 133 -8.51 -4.97 16.09
CA ILE A 133 -9.00 -4.80 14.74
C ILE A 133 -8.02 -5.38 13.72
N VAL A 134 -8.53 -5.64 12.51
CA VAL A 134 -7.72 -6.12 11.38
C VAL A 134 -7.91 -5.22 10.18
N SER A 135 -6.82 -4.61 9.71
CA SER A 135 -6.76 -3.95 8.40
C SER A 135 -6.19 -4.90 7.35
N GLU A 136 -6.94 -5.15 6.30
CA GLU A 136 -6.50 -5.98 5.18
C GLU A 136 -6.05 -5.12 4.00
N HIS A 137 -4.88 -5.42 3.46
CA HIS A 137 -4.27 -4.65 2.38
C HIS A 137 -3.89 -5.50 1.17
N SER A 138 -3.88 -6.84 1.33
CA SER A 138 -3.33 -7.71 0.30
C SER A 138 -4.28 -7.92 -0.89
N SER A 139 -3.70 -8.18 -2.05
CA SER A 139 -4.41 -8.65 -3.24
C SER A 139 -4.75 -10.15 -3.18
N LEU A 140 -4.51 -10.81 -2.05
CA LEU A 140 -4.68 -12.26 -1.87
C LEU A 140 -6.09 -12.76 -2.19
N TYR A 141 -7.10 -11.91 -2.03
CA TYR A 141 -8.50 -12.24 -2.27
C TYR A 141 -8.94 -12.01 -3.72
N ASN A 142 -8.06 -11.52 -4.57
CA ASN A 142 -8.29 -11.49 -6.01
C ASN A 142 -7.99 -12.87 -6.58
N ARG A 143 -8.98 -13.50 -7.25
CA ARG A 143 -8.85 -14.84 -7.83
C ARG A 143 -7.77 -14.94 -8.91
N PHE A 144 -7.46 -13.83 -9.58
CA PHE A 144 -6.44 -13.77 -10.61
C PHE A 144 -5.01 -13.58 -10.05
N SER A 145 -4.86 -13.27 -8.76
CA SER A 145 -3.55 -13.13 -8.14
C SER A 145 -2.89 -14.50 -7.95
N PRO A 146 -1.63 -14.68 -8.33
CA PRO A 146 -0.87 -15.90 -8.07
C PRO A 146 -0.85 -16.23 -6.57
N GLY A 147 -1.09 -17.50 -6.21
CA GLY A 147 -1.13 -17.93 -4.82
C GLY A 147 -2.25 -17.29 -4.01
N ASN A 148 -3.40 -16.99 -4.63
CA ASN A 148 -4.56 -16.37 -4.00
C ASN A 148 -5.13 -17.22 -2.83
N PHE A 149 -6.06 -16.65 -2.08
CA PHE A 149 -6.64 -17.26 -0.87
C PHE A 149 -7.21 -18.67 -1.11
N HIS A 150 -7.86 -18.90 -2.25
CA HIS A 150 -8.46 -20.20 -2.55
C HIS A 150 -7.42 -21.30 -2.80
N GLN A 151 -6.22 -20.94 -3.26
CA GLN A 151 -5.09 -21.84 -3.48
C GLN A 151 -4.32 -22.16 -2.17
N ARG A 152 -4.61 -21.45 -1.07
CA ARG A 152 -3.97 -21.70 0.24
C ARG A 152 -4.52 -22.94 0.91
N GLY A 153 -3.66 -23.67 1.63
CA GLY A 153 -4.05 -24.86 2.36
C GLY A 153 -5.15 -24.59 3.43
N PHE A 154 -5.90 -25.63 3.78
CA PHE A 154 -7.03 -25.59 4.72
C PHE A 154 -6.69 -24.88 6.04
N MET A 155 -5.56 -25.22 6.68
CA MET A 155 -5.14 -24.61 7.95
C MET A 155 -4.93 -23.08 7.84
N TYR A 156 -4.38 -22.63 6.72
CA TYR A 156 -4.21 -21.21 6.45
C TYR A 156 -5.57 -20.50 6.37
N ARG A 157 -6.47 -21.04 5.55
CA ARG A 157 -7.81 -20.46 5.34
C ARG A 157 -8.64 -20.47 6.63
N HIS A 158 -8.56 -21.55 7.41
CA HIS A 158 -9.22 -21.66 8.70
C HIS A 158 -8.73 -20.60 9.70
N ASN A 159 -7.41 -20.42 9.80
CA ASN A 159 -6.82 -19.43 10.72
C ASN A 159 -7.16 -18.01 10.31
N VAL A 160 -7.10 -17.67 9.01
CA VAL A 160 -7.53 -16.35 8.50
C VAL A 160 -8.99 -16.08 8.87
N LYS A 161 -9.89 -17.04 8.61
CA LYS A 161 -11.31 -16.93 8.98
C LYS A 161 -11.49 -16.70 10.48
N ARG A 162 -10.74 -17.41 11.33
CA ARG A 162 -10.80 -17.23 12.80
C ARG A 162 -10.33 -15.84 13.23
N VAL A 163 -9.27 -15.32 12.60
CA VAL A 163 -8.75 -13.99 12.93
C VAL A 163 -9.79 -12.94 12.58
N PHE A 164 -10.38 -12.98 11.38
CA PHE A 164 -11.43 -12.03 11.00
C PHE A 164 -12.68 -12.12 11.88
N ASN A 165 -13.21 -13.32 12.08
CA ASN A 165 -14.48 -13.50 12.80
C ASN A 165 -14.36 -13.24 14.32
N LYS A 166 -13.16 -13.11 14.87
CA LYS A 166 -12.91 -12.79 16.28
C LYS A 166 -12.38 -11.37 16.47
N ALA A 167 -12.13 -10.64 15.39
CA ALA A 167 -11.81 -9.23 15.44
C ALA A 167 -13.02 -8.41 15.91
N ASP A 168 -12.77 -7.33 16.60
CA ASP A 168 -13.81 -6.39 17.05
C ASP A 168 -14.24 -5.45 15.92
N ALA A 169 -13.35 -5.23 14.94
CA ALA A 169 -13.68 -4.66 13.65
C ALA A 169 -12.71 -5.14 12.56
N VAL A 170 -13.16 -5.07 11.32
CA VAL A 170 -12.34 -5.31 10.12
C VAL A 170 -12.38 -4.06 9.26
N THR A 171 -11.22 -3.63 8.80
CA THR A 171 -11.10 -2.52 7.84
C THR A 171 -10.44 -2.97 6.56
N ASN A 172 -10.71 -2.24 5.49
CA ASN A 172 -10.02 -2.39 4.21
C ASN A 172 -9.87 -1.03 3.53
N VAL A 173 -8.97 -0.95 2.57
CA VAL A 173 -8.64 0.31 1.87
C VAL A 173 -9.62 0.67 0.75
N SER A 174 -10.56 -0.20 0.39
CA SER A 174 -11.59 0.05 -0.64
C SER A 174 -12.86 -0.74 -0.39
N ALA A 175 -14.02 -0.21 -0.81
CA ALA A 175 -15.31 -0.87 -0.69
C ALA A 175 -15.34 -2.18 -1.50
N VAL A 176 -14.78 -2.18 -2.71
CA VAL A 176 -14.75 -3.36 -3.60
C VAL A 176 -14.06 -4.56 -2.94
N VAL A 177 -12.93 -4.35 -2.25
CA VAL A 177 -12.24 -5.43 -1.53
C VAL A 177 -12.97 -5.74 -0.23
N GLY A 178 -13.52 -4.75 0.46
CA GLY A 178 -14.34 -4.91 1.66
C GLY A 178 -15.53 -5.85 1.41
N ASP A 179 -16.25 -5.67 0.32
CA ASP A 179 -17.38 -6.55 -0.05
C ASP A 179 -16.94 -7.99 -0.34
N LYS A 180 -15.79 -8.17 -0.98
CA LYS A 180 -15.20 -9.51 -1.15
C LYS A 180 -14.89 -10.18 0.19
N LEU A 181 -14.38 -9.43 1.17
CA LEU A 181 -14.10 -9.96 2.51
C LEU A 181 -15.39 -10.34 3.25
N LYS A 182 -16.45 -9.51 3.17
CA LYS A 182 -17.76 -9.84 3.72
C LYS A 182 -18.28 -11.17 3.17
N MET A 183 -18.27 -11.32 1.85
CA MET A 183 -18.73 -12.54 1.17
C MET A 183 -17.90 -13.78 1.54
N LEU A 184 -16.56 -13.66 1.58
CA LEU A 184 -15.67 -14.80 1.83
C LEU A 184 -15.69 -15.29 3.27
N PHE A 185 -15.86 -14.38 4.23
CA PHE A 185 -15.72 -14.69 5.65
C PHE A 185 -17.03 -14.59 6.43
N GLY A 186 -18.12 -14.16 5.81
CA GLY A 186 -19.41 -13.96 6.47
C GLY A 186 -19.38 -12.81 7.48
N LEU A 187 -18.65 -11.75 7.16
CA LEU A 187 -18.54 -10.57 8.02
C LEU A 187 -19.77 -9.68 7.85
N VAL A 188 -20.30 -9.17 8.97
CA VAL A 188 -21.45 -8.24 8.94
C VAL A 188 -21.04 -6.91 8.32
N GLU A 189 -19.88 -6.40 8.72
CA GLU A 189 -19.36 -5.12 8.26
C GLU A 189 -17.85 -5.18 8.01
N VAL A 190 -17.40 -4.44 7.01
CA VAL A 190 -15.98 -4.08 6.80
C VAL A 190 -15.94 -2.58 6.59
N LYS A 191 -15.33 -1.85 7.50
CA LYS A 191 -15.20 -0.38 7.41
C LYS A 191 -14.14 -0.02 6.36
N VAL A 192 -14.46 0.91 5.47
CA VAL A 192 -13.49 1.41 4.49
C VAL A 192 -12.71 2.55 5.14
N ILE A 193 -11.39 2.38 5.23
CA ILE A 193 -10.44 3.43 5.61
C ILE A 193 -9.34 3.40 4.56
N HIS A 194 -9.30 4.42 3.72
CA HIS A 194 -8.39 4.48 2.57
C HIS A 194 -6.92 4.57 2.98
N ASN A 195 -6.03 4.36 2.01
CA ASN A 195 -4.62 4.69 2.17
C ASN A 195 -4.45 6.19 2.39
N THR A 196 -3.33 6.57 2.98
CA THR A 196 -3.05 7.97 3.36
C THR A 196 -1.81 8.52 2.67
N VAL A 197 -1.75 9.83 2.54
CA VAL A 197 -0.66 10.57 1.88
C VAL A 197 -0.04 11.58 2.85
N ASN A 198 1.27 11.70 2.79
CA ASN A 198 1.99 12.83 3.40
C ASN A 198 1.78 14.09 2.53
N THR A 199 0.78 14.88 2.87
CA THR A 199 0.40 16.08 2.13
C THR A 199 1.38 17.25 2.30
N PHE A 200 2.35 17.19 3.24
CA PHE A 200 3.47 18.12 3.28
C PHE A 200 4.46 17.86 2.13
N LEU A 201 4.58 16.62 1.71
CA LEU A 201 5.45 16.20 0.63
C LEU A 201 4.74 16.24 -0.72
N PHE A 202 3.57 15.57 -0.81
CA PHE A 202 2.74 15.56 -2.01
C PHE A 202 1.71 16.68 -1.92
N ASN A 203 2.02 17.80 -2.52
CA ASN A 203 1.16 18.99 -2.55
C ASN A 203 1.20 19.62 -3.93
N TYR A 204 0.19 20.39 -4.24
CA TYR A 204 0.12 21.15 -5.48
C TYR A 204 1.21 22.23 -5.53
N ARG A 205 1.90 22.30 -6.68
CA ARG A 205 2.80 23.39 -7.02
C ARG A 205 2.45 23.91 -8.41
N LYS A 206 2.26 25.22 -8.51
CA LYS A 206 2.06 25.87 -9.80
C LYS A 206 3.38 25.84 -10.57
N HIS A 207 3.35 25.32 -11.78
CA HIS A 207 4.49 25.33 -12.69
C HIS A 207 4.02 25.48 -14.13
N THR A 208 4.93 25.88 -15.00
CA THR A 208 4.71 25.95 -16.45
C THR A 208 5.64 24.94 -17.11
N LEU A 209 5.09 24.06 -17.91
CA LEU A 209 5.86 23.08 -18.69
C LEU A 209 5.90 23.50 -20.16
N HIS A 210 7.04 23.30 -20.80
CA HIS A 210 7.20 23.52 -22.24
C HIS A 210 6.59 22.39 -23.08
N LYS A 211 6.54 21.16 -22.52
CA LYS A 211 5.90 19.97 -23.10
C LYS A 211 4.89 19.39 -22.14
N PHE A 212 3.86 18.75 -22.68
CA PHE A 212 2.94 17.99 -21.84
C PHE A 212 3.65 16.76 -21.26
N ARG A 213 3.74 16.67 -19.95
CA ARG A 213 4.46 15.59 -19.26
C ARG A 213 3.51 14.63 -18.59
N PHE A 214 3.42 13.42 -19.14
CA PHE A 214 2.85 12.29 -18.42
C PHE A 214 3.88 11.72 -17.45
N ILE A 215 3.42 11.20 -16.31
CA ILE A 215 4.26 10.49 -15.35
C ILE A 215 3.63 9.15 -14.96
N HIS A 216 4.45 8.11 -14.89
CA HIS A 216 4.13 6.80 -14.33
C HIS A 216 5.09 6.48 -13.20
N VAL A 217 4.56 6.08 -12.02
CA VAL A 217 5.37 5.70 -10.86
C VAL A 217 4.89 4.34 -10.37
N SER A 218 5.77 3.34 -10.38
CA SER A 218 5.43 2.01 -9.87
C SER A 218 6.66 1.12 -9.67
N THR A 219 6.44 -0.10 -9.16
CA THR A 219 7.44 -1.18 -9.11
C THR A 219 7.67 -1.86 -10.46
N LEU A 220 7.09 -1.38 -11.55
CA LEU A 220 7.21 -1.84 -12.94
C LEU A 220 6.96 -3.36 -13.13
N THR A 221 6.19 -3.97 -12.25
CA THR A 221 5.81 -5.40 -12.35
C THR A 221 4.77 -5.61 -13.44
N HIS A 222 4.59 -6.87 -13.88
CA HIS A 222 3.55 -7.25 -14.85
C HIS A 222 2.15 -6.73 -14.46
N GLN A 223 1.85 -6.62 -13.17
CA GLN A 223 0.60 -6.03 -12.68
C GLN A 223 0.41 -4.59 -13.15
N LYS A 224 1.47 -3.81 -13.25
CA LYS A 224 1.44 -2.38 -13.57
C LYS A 224 1.36 -2.08 -15.07
N ASN A 225 1.55 -3.10 -15.92
CA ASN A 225 1.37 -3.05 -17.36
C ASN A 225 2.07 -1.88 -18.06
N VAL A 226 3.36 -1.71 -17.76
CA VAL A 226 4.17 -0.63 -18.36
C VAL A 226 4.35 -0.83 -19.87
N GLU A 227 4.35 -2.08 -20.32
CA GLU A 227 4.35 -2.43 -21.74
C GLU A 227 3.15 -1.81 -22.48
N GLY A 228 1.95 -1.89 -21.92
CA GLY A 228 0.75 -1.27 -22.50
C GLY A 228 0.85 0.27 -22.53
N ILE A 229 1.48 0.89 -21.51
CA ILE A 229 1.74 2.34 -21.52
C ILE A 229 2.71 2.71 -22.66
N LEU A 230 3.79 1.95 -22.84
CA LEU A 230 4.75 2.21 -23.93
C LEU A 230 4.14 2.01 -25.32
N ASN A 231 3.28 1.00 -25.49
CA ASN A 231 2.52 0.80 -26.73
C ASN A 231 1.59 1.99 -26.99
N ALA A 232 0.91 2.51 -25.96
CA ALA A 232 0.09 3.70 -26.09
C ALA A 232 0.91 4.95 -26.44
N VAL A 233 2.09 5.14 -25.85
CA VAL A 233 3.03 6.21 -26.22
C VAL A 233 3.43 6.08 -27.70
N LYS A 234 3.73 4.85 -28.17
CA LYS A 234 3.99 4.60 -29.60
C LYS A 234 2.79 4.94 -30.50
N GLY A 235 1.58 4.61 -30.07
CA GLY A 235 0.36 4.97 -30.79
C GLY A 235 0.17 6.49 -30.86
N LEU A 236 0.28 7.17 -29.72
CA LEU A 236 0.16 8.63 -29.59
C LEU A 236 1.24 9.36 -30.38
N SER A 237 2.48 8.83 -30.43
CA SER A 237 3.59 9.45 -31.16
C SER A 237 3.38 9.57 -32.67
N LYS A 238 2.46 8.80 -33.24
CA LYS A 238 2.04 8.92 -34.65
C LYS A 238 1.08 10.09 -34.89
N LEU A 239 0.43 10.58 -33.84
CA LEU A 239 -0.54 11.66 -33.90
C LEU A 239 0.11 13.00 -33.52
N ARG A 240 1.02 13.00 -32.51
CA ARG A 240 1.65 14.21 -31.99
C ARG A 240 2.98 13.89 -31.30
N GLN A 241 3.85 14.92 -31.15
CA GLN A 241 5.22 14.81 -30.61
C GLN A 241 5.52 15.81 -29.48
N ASP A 242 4.53 16.61 -29.08
CA ASP A 242 4.66 17.69 -28.10
C ASP A 242 4.43 17.22 -26.65
N PHE A 243 4.75 15.95 -26.39
CA PHE A 243 4.64 15.33 -25.07
C PHE A 243 5.89 14.51 -24.70
N GLU A 244 5.96 14.12 -23.44
CA GLU A 244 6.94 13.16 -22.92
C GLU A 244 6.30 12.30 -21.82
N LEU A 245 6.87 11.12 -21.61
CA LEU A 245 6.51 10.21 -20.51
C LEU A 245 7.71 10.02 -19.56
N VAL A 246 7.54 10.35 -18.28
CA VAL A 246 8.50 10.03 -17.23
C VAL A 246 8.10 8.72 -16.57
N ILE A 247 9.02 7.75 -16.51
CA ILE A 247 8.84 6.46 -15.83
C ILE A 247 9.76 6.44 -14.61
N VAL A 248 9.16 6.28 -13.43
CA VAL A 248 9.84 6.17 -12.14
C VAL A 248 9.67 4.74 -11.61
N GLY A 249 10.79 4.08 -11.31
CA GLY A 249 10.80 2.72 -10.77
C GLY A 249 12.03 1.93 -11.19
N PRO A 250 12.14 0.62 -10.83
CA PRO A 250 13.30 -0.21 -11.13
C PRO A 250 13.39 -0.51 -12.64
N ILE A 251 14.23 0.24 -13.34
CA ILE A 251 14.41 0.12 -14.80
C ILE A 251 15.29 -1.09 -15.13
N GLY A 252 14.68 -2.14 -15.67
CA GLY A 252 15.39 -3.32 -16.13
C GLY A 252 15.81 -3.26 -17.61
N PRO A 253 16.77 -4.12 -18.05
CA PRO A 253 17.24 -4.16 -19.45
C PRO A 253 16.13 -4.42 -20.47
N GLU A 254 15.12 -5.19 -20.09
CA GLU A 254 13.97 -5.52 -20.95
C GLU A 254 13.14 -4.28 -21.29
N LEU A 255 12.92 -3.40 -20.31
CA LEU A 255 12.19 -2.15 -20.52
C LEU A 255 12.98 -1.21 -21.45
N VAL A 256 14.29 -1.08 -21.24
CA VAL A 256 15.17 -0.26 -22.11
C VAL A 256 15.14 -0.78 -23.56
N LYS A 257 15.24 -2.11 -23.73
CA LYS A 257 15.14 -2.74 -25.04
C LYS A 257 13.78 -2.48 -25.71
N MET A 258 12.69 -2.55 -24.94
CA MET A 258 11.34 -2.29 -25.44
C MET A 258 11.18 -0.84 -25.90
N ILE A 259 11.65 0.13 -25.15
CA ILE A 259 11.63 1.55 -25.50
C ILE A 259 12.36 1.79 -26.84
N ALA A 260 13.53 1.20 -27.02
CA ALA A 260 14.32 1.27 -28.27
C ALA A 260 13.59 0.59 -29.44
N THR A 261 13.04 -0.61 -29.23
CA THR A 261 12.30 -1.37 -30.27
C THR A 261 11.05 -0.63 -30.75
N LEU A 262 10.35 0.07 -29.85
CA LEU A 262 9.17 0.88 -30.17
C LEU A 262 9.53 2.23 -30.83
N ASN A 263 10.81 2.58 -30.89
CA ASN A 263 11.30 3.89 -31.39
C ASN A 263 10.68 5.07 -30.67
N VAL A 264 10.56 5.02 -29.33
CA VAL A 264 10.01 6.09 -28.49
C VAL A 264 11.05 6.70 -27.53
N THR A 265 12.32 6.42 -27.72
CA THR A 265 13.43 6.87 -26.85
C THR A 265 13.46 8.38 -26.63
N SER A 266 13.09 9.20 -27.65
CA SER A 266 13.03 10.65 -27.55
C SER A 266 11.85 11.18 -26.73
N LEU A 267 10.88 10.33 -26.43
CA LEU A 267 9.64 10.68 -25.70
C LEU A 267 9.59 10.10 -24.30
N VAL A 268 10.50 9.18 -23.94
CA VAL A 268 10.46 8.45 -22.65
C VAL A 268 11.71 8.77 -21.84
N ILE A 269 11.49 9.24 -20.62
CA ILE A 269 12.54 9.54 -19.63
C ILE A 269 12.43 8.50 -18.51
N CYS A 270 13.48 7.74 -18.28
CA CYS A 270 13.57 6.76 -17.19
C CYS A 270 14.44 7.31 -16.06
N THR A 271 13.90 7.47 -14.86
CA THR A 271 14.66 8.00 -13.71
C THR A 271 15.37 6.92 -12.90
N GLY A 272 14.94 5.66 -13.01
CA GLY A 272 15.31 4.62 -12.05
C GLY A 272 14.51 4.72 -10.75
N GLU A 273 14.94 3.99 -9.73
CA GLU A 273 14.42 4.12 -8.37
C GLU A 273 14.99 5.40 -7.75
N ILE A 274 14.11 6.25 -7.26
CA ILE A 274 14.45 7.52 -6.62
C ILE A 274 13.79 7.60 -5.23
N SER A 275 14.26 8.51 -4.40
CA SER A 275 13.73 8.73 -3.05
C SER A 275 12.29 9.25 -3.08
N TYR A 276 11.56 9.02 -1.98
CA TYR A 276 10.16 9.45 -1.87
C TYR A 276 9.96 10.98 -2.06
N PRO A 277 10.85 11.87 -1.54
CA PRO A 277 10.81 13.29 -1.88
C PRO A 277 11.03 13.59 -3.38
N GLU A 278 11.90 12.84 -4.03
CA GLU A 278 12.14 13.00 -5.47
C GLU A 278 10.93 12.54 -6.29
N VAL A 279 10.24 11.45 -5.87
CA VAL A 279 8.95 11.03 -6.48
C VAL A 279 7.93 12.17 -6.41
N ALA A 280 7.78 12.81 -5.25
CA ALA A 280 6.88 13.94 -5.08
C ALA A 280 7.27 15.11 -6.00
N SER A 281 8.56 15.41 -6.10
CA SER A 281 9.07 16.45 -7.02
C SER A 281 8.77 16.12 -8.48
N GLN A 282 8.96 14.87 -8.92
CA GLN A 282 8.61 14.46 -10.29
C GLN A 282 7.10 14.59 -10.56
N MET A 283 6.24 14.20 -9.62
CA MET A 283 4.80 14.38 -9.73
C MET A 283 4.42 15.87 -9.77
N GLN A 284 4.99 16.71 -8.91
CA GLN A 284 4.74 18.15 -8.89
C GLN A 284 5.10 18.83 -10.24
N ASN A 285 6.08 18.27 -10.95
CA ASN A 285 6.55 18.76 -12.26
C ASN A 285 5.96 17.99 -13.45
N ALA A 286 4.80 17.32 -13.28
CA ALA A 286 4.10 16.65 -14.36
C ALA A 286 2.77 17.32 -14.68
N SER A 287 2.21 17.00 -15.86
CA SER A 287 0.89 17.46 -16.31
C SER A 287 -0.19 16.48 -15.89
N ALA A 288 0.01 15.17 -16.11
CA ALA A 288 -0.95 14.13 -15.79
C ALA A 288 -0.26 12.85 -15.34
N PHE A 289 -0.93 12.09 -14.50
CA PHE A 289 -0.47 10.78 -14.00
C PHE A 289 -1.12 9.65 -14.80
N VAL A 290 -0.35 8.60 -15.15
CA VAL A 290 -0.85 7.43 -15.87
C VAL A 290 -0.60 6.17 -15.07
N LEU A 291 -1.66 5.37 -14.81
CA LEU A 291 -1.57 4.05 -14.19
C LEU A 291 -2.46 3.06 -14.95
N PHE A 292 -1.87 2.21 -15.78
CA PHE A 292 -2.58 1.26 -16.65
C PHE A 292 -2.57 -0.17 -16.10
N SER A 293 -2.80 -0.31 -14.81
CA SER A 293 -2.69 -1.58 -14.07
C SER A 293 -3.73 -2.62 -14.49
N ARG A 294 -3.35 -3.89 -14.45
CA ARG A 294 -4.23 -5.05 -14.64
C ARG A 294 -5.12 -5.31 -13.43
N HIS A 295 -4.63 -5.02 -12.24
CA HIS A 295 -5.44 -5.07 -11.01
C HIS A 295 -4.82 -4.20 -9.92
N GLU A 296 -5.67 -3.66 -9.05
CA GLU A 296 -5.31 -2.86 -7.87
C GLU A 296 -6.27 -3.17 -6.72
N ASN A 297 -5.85 -2.79 -5.50
CA ASN A 297 -6.79 -2.68 -4.38
C ASN A 297 -7.22 -1.22 -4.23
N PHE A 298 -6.29 -0.37 -3.78
CA PHE A 298 -6.42 1.09 -3.70
C PHE A 298 -5.00 1.68 -3.79
N PRO A 299 -4.54 2.04 -4.99
CA PRO A 299 -3.13 2.38 -5.21
C PRO A 299 -2.75 3.73 -4.60
N CYS A 300 -1.74 3.72 -3.72
CA CYS A 300 -1.23 4.94 -3.06
C CYS A 300 -0.78 6.01 -4.07
N VAL A 301 -0.13 5.59 -5.15
CA VAL A 301 0.40 6.51 -6.17
C VAL A 301 -0.67 7.37 -6.85
N ILE A 302 -1.92 6.88 -6.96
CA ILE A 302 -3.04 7.69 -7.50
C ILE A 302 -3.38 8.83 -6.54
N ILE A 303 -3.55 8.52 -5.25
CA ILE A 303 -3.88 9.56 -4.27
C ILE A 303 -2.72 10.53 -4.03
N GLU A 304 -1.48 10.08 -4.19
CA GLU A 304 -0.28 10.94 -4.19
C GLU A 304 -0.30 11.90 -5.39
N ALA A 305 -0.59 11.40 -6.59
CA ALA A 305 -0.71 12.21 -7.80
C ALA A 305 -1.85 13.23 -7.68
N LEU A 306 -3.03 12.81 -7.20
CA LEU A 306 -4.15 13.71 -6.95
C LEU A 306 -3.81 14.79 -5.92
N CYS A 307 -3.10 14.48 -4.83
CA CYS A 307 -2.63 15.47 -3.85
C CYS A 307 -1.65 16.47 -4.46
N CYS A 308 -0.93 16.11 -5.52
CA CYS A 308 -0.11 17.03 -6.33
C CYS A 308 -0.93 17.80 -7.38
N GLY A 309 -2.25 17.61 -7.43
CA GLY A 309 -3.13 18.23 -8.41
C GLY A 309 -2.99 17.67 -9.83
N LEU A 310 -2.53 16.41 -9.97
CA LEU A 310 -2.43 15.76 -11.27
C LEU A 310 -3.77 15.08 -11.62
N PRO A 311 -4.38 15.41 -12.76
CA PRO A 311 -5.43 14.56 -13.29
C PRO A 311 -4.84 13.20 -13.67
N CYS A 312 -5.62 12.14 -13.43
CA CYS A 312 -5.16 10.76 -13.58
C CYS A 312 -5.81 10.06 -14.78
N ILE A 313 -5.02 9.33 -15.57
CA ILE A 313 -5.54 8.33 -16.51
C ILE A 313 -5.29 6.97 -15.87
N THR A 314 -6.35 6.17 -15.66
CA THR A 314 -6.22 4.92 -14.94
C THR A 314 -7.20 3.86 -15.42
N THR A 315 -6.92 2.60 -15.10
CA THR A 315 -7.82 1.48 -15.44
C THR A 315 -8.94 1.31 -14.41
N ASN A 316 -10.06 0.77 -14.88
CA ASN A 316 -11.24 0.43 -14.06
C ASN A 316 -11.00 -0.84 -13.23
N VAL A 317 -10.12 -0.79 -12.24
CA VAL A 317 -9.74 -1.96 -11.44
C VAL A 317 -9.76 -1.63 -9.95
N GLY A 318 -10.21 -2.59 -9.13
CA GLY A 318 -10.24 -2.44 -7.67
C GLY A 318 -11.03 -1.23 -7.19
N GLY A 319 -10.49 -0.51 -6.22
CA GLY A 319 -11.09 0.69 -5.64
C GLY A 319 -10.72 2.01 -6.33
N VAL A 320 -10.18 1.97 -7.56
CA VAL A 320 -9.74 3.19 -8.27
C VAL A 320 -10.85 4.21 -8.43
N ARG A 321 -12.09 3.76 -8.71
CA ARG A 321 -13.27 4.65 -8.83
C ARG A 321 -13.65 5.37 -7.53
N GLU A 322 -13.11 4.96 -6.40
CA GLU A 322 -13.31 5.65 -5.12
C GLU A 322 -12.43 6.92 -5.00
N ALA A 323 -11.36 6.99 -5.79
CA ALA A 323 -10.46 8.15 -5.86
C ALA A 323 -10.58 8.95 -7.16
N VAL A 324 -10.80 8.28 -8.30
CA VAL A 324 -10.81 8.92 -9.63
C VAL A 324 -12.22 9.00 -10.19
N ASN A 325 -12.58 10.18 -10.69
CA ASN A 325 -13.86 10.49 -11.32
C ASN A 325 -13.65 11.51 -12.48
N ASN A 326 -14.72 11.90 -13.18
CA ASN A 326 -14.65 12.79 -14.33
C ASN A 326 -14.10 14.20 -14.01
N GLY A 327 -14.12 14.62 -12.75
CA GLY A 327 -13.57 15.92 -12.33
C GLY A 327 -12.05 15.91 -12.11
N ASN A 328 -11.44 14.72 -11.95
CA ASN A 328 -10.03 14.58 -11.64
C ASN A 328 -9.29 13.52 -12.49
N GLY A 329 -9.95 12.96 -13.53
CA GLY A 329 -9.27 12.01 -14.39
C GLY A 329 -10.15 11.33 -15.42
N VAL A 330 -9.56 10.38 -16.13
CA VAL A 330 -10.19 9.52 -17.14
C VAL A 330 -9.96 8.07 -16.77
N ILE A 331 -11.03 7.26 -16.82
CA ILE A 331 -10.98 5.82 -16.51
C ILE A 331 -11.15 5.04 -17.80
N VAL A 332 -10.20 4.15 -18.08
CA VAL A 332 -10.19 3.27 -19.26
C VAL A 332 -10.32 1.80 -18.85
N GLU A 333 -10.67 0.94 -19.78
CA GLU A 333 -10.69 -0.50 -19.49
C GLU A 333 -9.26 -1.08 -19.47
N SER A 334 -9.06 -2.06 -18.59
CA SER A 334 -7.78 -2.76 -18.50
C SER A 334 -7.44 -3.45 -19.82
N GLU A 335 -6.17 -3.47 -20.20
CA GLU A 335 -5.65 -4.05 -21.45
C GLU A 335 -6.15 -3.33 -22.75
N SER A 336 -6.88 -2.23 -22.64
CA SER A 336 -7.36 -1.47 -23.81
C SER A 336 -6.40 -0.34 -24.17
N GLU A 337 -5.35 -0.65 -24.90
CA GLU A 337 -4.34 0.34 -25.35
C GLU A 337 -4.98 1.43 -26.23
N GLY A 338 -5.99 1.09 -27.05
CA GLY A 338 -6.74 2.07 -27.86
C GLY A 338 -7.41 3.12 -27.00
N GLN A 339 -8.16 2.71 -25.95
CA GLN A 339 -8.76 3.66 -25.01
C GLN A 339 -7.70 4.47 -24.26
N LEU A 340 -6.53 3.90 -23.95
CA LEU A 340 -5.45 4.64 -23.32
C LEU A 340 -4.91 5.73 -24.25
N ILE A 341 -4.73 5.45 -25.55
CA ILE A 341 -4.31 6.46 -26.55
C ILE A 341 -5.35 7.59 -26.65
N GLU A 342 -6.62 7.24 -26.73
CA GLU A 342 -7.72 8.21 -26.75
C GLU A 342 -7.74 9.07 -25.50
N ALA A 343 -7.64 8.46 -24.31
CA ALA A 343 -7.59 9.17 -23.03
C ALA A 343 -6.37 10.08 -22.89
N MET A 344 -5.18 9.66 -23.36
CA MET A 344 -3.99 10.51 -23.39
C MET A 344 -4.18 11.70 -24.36
N THR A 345 -4.78 11.46 -25.51
CA THR A 345 -5.07 12.52 -26.49
C THR A 345 -6.09 13.52 -25.94
N GLU A 346 -7.18 13.04 -25.37
CA GLU A 346 -8.21 13.85 -24.72
C GLU A 346 -7.61 14.67 -23.56
N MET A 347 -6.81 14.03 -22.70
CA MET A 347 -6.15 14.69 -21.57
C MET A 347 -5.28 15.87 -22.02
N MET A 348 -4.59 15.75 -23.15
CA MET A 348 -3.78 16.85 -23.69
C MET A 348 -4.63 17.97 -24.30
N ASN A 349 -5.71 17.62 -25.00
CA ASN A 349 -6.58 18.59 -25.69
C ASN A 349 -7.47 19.35 -24.71
N GLU A 350 -8.02 18.63 -23.71
CA GLU A 350 -8.99 19.15 -22.76
C GLU A 350 -8.37 19.41 -21.37
N TYR A 351 -7.04 19.60 -21.31
CA TYR A 351 -6.33 19.77 -20.03
C TYR A 351 -6.87 20.92 -19.18
N HIS A 352 -7.32 21.99 -19.84
CA HIS A 352 -7.87 23.18 -19.19
C HIS A 352 -9.13 22.94 -18.35
N ARG A 353 -9.85 21.82 -18.58
CA ARG A 353 -11.04 21.43 -17.79
C ARG A 353 -10.69 20.97 -16.37
N PHE A 354 -9.42 20.60 -16.12
CA PHE A 354 -8.98 20.11 -14.83
C PHE A 354 -8.44 21.25 -13.97
N ASP A 355 -9.21 21.60 -12.92
CA ASP A 355 -8.74 22.52 -11.89
C ASP A 355 -7.77 21.79 -10.96
N ARG A 356 -6.49 21.93 -11.21
CA ARG A 356 -5.41 21.25 -10.48
C ARG A 356 -5.39 21.59 -8.99
N LEU A 357 -5.69 22.83 -8.62
CA LEU A 357 -5.74 23.25 -7.23
C LEU A 357 -6.90 22.54 -6.52
N LYS A 358 -8.08 22.57 -7.13
CA LYS A 358 -9.27 21.87 -6.62
C LYS A 358 -9.05 20.37 -6.47
N ILE A 359 -8.42 19.72 -7.46
CA ILE A 359 -8.05 18.29 -7.39
C ILE A 359 -7.18 18.01 -6.16
N ALA A 360 -6.17 18.86 -5.92
CA ALA A 360 -5.27 18.69 -4.79
C ALA A 360 -5.99 18.90 -3.45
N GLU A 361 -6.80 19.94 -3.32
CA GLU A 361 -7.56 20.25 -2.11
C GLU A 361 -8.52 19.11 -1.74
N ASP A 362 -9.32 18.64 -2.71
CA ASP A 362 -10.27 17.54 -2.52
C ASP A 362 -9.56 16.23 -2.13
N ALA A 363 -8.38 15.95 -2.72
CA ALA A 363 -7.59 14.77 -2.39
C ALA A 363 -6.95 14.88 -0.99
N GLN A 364 -6.41 16.04 -0.64
CA GLN A 364 -5.80 16.29 0.68
C GLN A 364 -6.84 16.21 1.79
N GLU A 365 -8.04 16.74 1.58
CA GLU A 365 -9.15 16.63 2.53
C GLU A 365 -9.50 15.16 2.82
N LYS A 366 -9.51 14.31 1.80
CA LYS A 366 -9.88 12.89 1.93
C LYS A 366 -8.75 11.98 2.45
N PHE A 367 -7.51 12.21 2.01
CA PHE A 367 -6.43 11.23 2.15
C PHE A 367 -5.27 11.70 3.03
N SER A 368 -5.37 12.88 3.66
CA SER A 368 -4.32 13.37 4.56
C SER A 368 -4.14 12.51 5.81
N TYR A 369 -2.96 12.62 6.43
CA TYR A 369 -2.69 11.97 7.73
C TYR A 369 -3.73 12.36 8.79
N SER A 370 -4.17 13.62 8.83
CA SER A 370 -5.17 14.07 9.80
C SER A 370 -6.50 13.36 9.59
N THR A 371 -7.01 13.30 8.37
CA THR A 371 -8.29 12.68 8.06
C THR A 371 -8.29 11.17 8.34
N ILE A 372 -7.31 10.46 7.79
CA ILE A 372 -7.23 9.00 7.93
C ILE A 372 -6.87 8.62 9.38
N GLY A 373 -5.97 9.34 10.03
CA GLY A 373 -5.64 9.13 11.43
C GLY A 373 -6.83 9.32 12.36
N LYS A 374 -7.68 10.35 12.10
CA LYS A 374 -8.92 10.59 12.84
C LYS A 374 -9.92 9.44 12.68
N GLN A 375 -10.10 8.91 11.45
CA GLN A 375 -11.00 7.78 11.19
C GLN A 375 -10.57 6.53 11.99
N PHE A 376 -9.29 6.19 12.02
CA PHE A 376 -8.79 5.10 12.86
C PHE A 376 -8.99 5.37 14.35
N TYR A 377 -8.72 6.59 14.81
CA TYR A 377 -8.88 6.97 16.21
C TYR A 377 -10.33 6.86 16.66
N GLU A 378 -11.28 7.31 15.86
CA GLU A 378 -12.73 7.20 16.14
C GLU A 378 -13.14 5.73 16.24
N LEU A 379 -12.68 4.87 15.31
CA LEU A 379 -12.91 3.44 15.36
C LEU A 379 -12.33 2.81 16.63
N TYR A 380 -11.12 3.18 17.03
CA TYR A 380 -10.53 2.66 18.28
C TYR A 380 -11.34 3.08 19.50
N ARG A 381 -11.76 4.33 19.56
CA ARG A 381 -12.59 4.84 20.67
C ARG A 381 -13.92 4.08 20.80
N GLU A 382 -14.58 3.85 19.69
CA GLU A 382 -15.82 3.06 19.63
C GLU A 382 -15.60 1.67 20.24
N ILE A 383 -14.58 0.96 19.77
CA ILE A 383 -14.29 -0.41 20.20
C ILE A 383 -13.88 -0.48 21.68
N VAL A 384 -12.99 0.39 22.11
CA VAL A 384 -12.52 0.39 23.51
C VAL A 384 -13.69 0.69 24.46
N LYS A 385 -14.58 1.64 24.10
CA LYS A 385 -15.77 1.97 24.90
C LYS A 385 -16.73 0.78 25.05
N HIS A 386 -16.87 -0.05 24.01
CA HIS A 386 -17.76 -1.23 24.05
C HIS A 386 -17.15 -2.43 24.79
N ASN A 387 -15.83 -2.46 25.02
CA ASN A 387 -15.14 -3.56 25.69
C ASN A 387 -14.77 -3.27 27.16
N ASN A 388 -14.97 -2.03 27.63
CA ASN A 388 -14.85 -1.61 29.02
C ASN A 388 -16.24 -1.68 29.69
#